data_7c81c648b1861b7a895e9da80eb05fa4
#
_entry.id   7c81c648b1861b7a895e9da80eb05fa4
#
_cell.length_a   1.000
_cell.length_b   1.000
_cell.length_c   1.000
_cell.angle_alpha   90.00
_cell.angle_beta   90.00
_cell.angle_gamma   90.00
#
_symmetry.space_group_name_H-M   'P 1'
#
loop_
_entity.id
_entity.type
_entity.pdbx_description
1 polymer ?
#
loop_
_entity_poly.entity_id
_entity_poly.type
_entity_poly.pdbx_seq_one_letter_code
_entity_poly.pdbx_strand_id
1 'polypeptide(L)'
;MGNLKGFSEEEIVKMIKENKVSVSDLVDSGICQTCFDKRHNHILYGDNKDKMLYEDEKFECFLIGNPRAEGHTAISTKAHFKDMMEIDDETCKEIFILAKKVMIALKEVYNSESVYLCTMCDGPMNHFHRYSFEKRGSKNFVKPRMEYKEDKEKIQKIRSILEL
;
A
#
# COMPACT_ATOMS: atom_id res chain seq x y z
N MET A 1 -3.15 -6.20 24.90
CA MET A 1 -3.10 -7.68 24.85
C MET A 1 -1.73 -8.12 24.36
N GLY A 2 -1.36 -9.35 24.46
CA GLY A 2 -0.04 -9.83 24.69
C GLY A 2 0.92 -9.80 23.51
N ASN A 3 2.16 -9.68 23.89
CA ASN A 3 3.32 -9.95 23.08
C ASN A 3 3.19 -11.35 22.42
N LEU A 4 3.13 -11.40 21.11
CA LEU A 4 3.02 -12.64 20.32
C LEU A 4 4.35 -13.43 20.25
N LYS A 5 5.38 -12.98 20.97
CA LYS A 5 6.66 -13.68 21.08
C LYS A 5 6.43 -15.07 21.69
N GLY A 6 6.78 -16.08 20.92
CA GLY A 6 6.64 -17.49 21.35
C GLY A 6 5.53 -18.27 20.66
N PHE A 7 4.64 -17.61 19.92
CA PHE A 7 3.68 -18.29 19.06
C PHE A 7 4.26 -18.52 17.66
N SER A 8 3.93 -19.64 17.03
CA SER A 8 4.23 -19.89 15.62
C SER A 8 3.35 -19.02 14.72
N GLU A 9 3.77 -18.81 13.46
CA GLU A 9 2.95 -18.05 12.49
C GLU A 9 1.58 -18.72 12.26
N GLU A 10 1.50 -20.06 12.28
CA GLU A 10 0.25 -20.81 12.13
C GLU A 10 -0.69 -20.60 13.32
N GLU A 11 -0.16 -20.53 14.55
CA GLU A 11 -0.95 -20.21 15.72
C GLU A 11 -1.48 -18.78 15.67
N ILE A 12 -0.65 -17.83 15.23
CA ILE A 12 -1.06 -16.44 15.05
C ILE A 12 -2.16 -16.32 13.98
N VAL A 13 -2.03 -17.03 12.84
CA VAL A 13 -3.07 -17.09 11.79
C VAL A 13 -4.38 -17.62 12.37
N LYS A 14 -4.35 -18.67 13.18
CA LYS A 14 -5.54 -19.20 13.83
C LYS A 14 -6.17 -18.18 14.78
N MET A 15 -5.35 -17.48 15.57
CA MET A 15 -5.82 -16.45 16.50
C MET A 15 -6.45 -15.25 15.76
N ILE A 16 -5.91 -14.88 14.60
CA ILE A 16 -6.50 -13.83 13.74
C ILE A 16 -7.88 -14.26 13.23
N LYS A 17 -8.00 -15.50 12.74
CA LYS A 17 -9.29 -16.05 12.27
C LYS A 17 -10.35 -16.11 13.36
N GLU A 18 -9.92 -16.29 14.61
CA GLU A 18 -10.77 -16.31 15.80
C GLU A 18 -11.01 -14.90 16.38
N ASN A 19 -10.55 -13.83 15.73
CA ASN A 19 -10.60 -12.43 16.20
C ASN A 19 -9.95 -12.20 17.57
N LYS A 20 -8.94 -13.01 17.95
CA LYS A 20 -8.19 -12.91 19.20
C LYS A 20 -6.95 -12.03 19.09
N VAL A 21 -6.49 -11.79 17.87
CA VAL A 21 -5.30 -10.99 17.55
C VAL A 21 -5.67 -9.96 16.47
N SER A 22 -5.30 -8.73 16.72
CA SER A 22 -5.49 -7.60 15.81
C SER A 22 -4.20 -7.28 15.03
N VAL A 23 -4.32 -6.42 14.03
CA VAL A 23 -3.16 -5.89 13.30
C VAL A 23 -2.21 -5.13 14.24
N SER A 24 -2.74 -4.39 15.21
CA SER A 24 -1.90 -3.69 16.19
C SER A 24 -1.09 -4.64 17.07
N ASP A 25 -1.66 -5.79 17.45
CA ASP A 25 -0.90 -6.79 18.23
C ASP A 25 0.30 -7.37 17.45
N LEU A 26 0.17 -7.53 16.10
CA LEU A 26 1.30 -7.90 15.24
C LEU A 26 2.40 -6.85 15.27
N VAL A 27 2.03 -5.58 15.06
CA VAL A 27 2.97 -4.45 15.06
C VAL A 27 3.67 -4.32 16.42
N ASP A 28 2.92 -4.39 17.51
CA ASP A 28 3.45 -4.31 18.89
C ASP A 28 4.39 -5.49 19.22
N SER A 29 4.23 -6.61 18.52
CA SER A 29 5.09 -7.80 18.64
C SER A 29 6.30 -7.78 17.71
N GLY A 30 6.48 -6.72 16.91
CA GLY A 30 7.58 -6.59 15.97
C GLY A 30 7.38 -7.37 14.68
N ILE A 31 6.15 -7.74 14.32
CA ILE A 31 5.82 -8.48 13.10
C ILE A 31 5.34 -7.48 12.03
N CYS A 32 6.04 -7.46 10.90
CA CYS A 32 5.60 -6.67 9.76
C CYS A 32 4.27 -7.20 9.20
N GLN A 33 3.21 -6.44 9.38
CA GLN A 33 1.86 -6.80 8.96
C GLN A 33 1.75 -7.09 7.45
N THR A 34 2.44 -6.32 6.61
CA THR A 34 2.43 -6.50 5.14
C THR A 34 3.12 -7.80 4.74
N CYS A 35 4.31 -8.07 5.30
CA CYS A 35 5.02 -9.31 5.02
C CYS A 35 4.26 -10.53 5.56
N PHE A 36 3.66 -10.40 6.74
CA PHE A 36 2.82 -11.45 7.32
C PHE A 36 1.60 -11.74 6.44
N ASP A 37 0.89 -10.70 6.03
CA ASP A 37 -0.29 -10.81 5.18
C ASP A 37 0.01 -11.51 3.84
N LYS A 38 1.11 -11.11 3.18
CA LYS A 38 1.55 -11.74 1.93
C LYS A 38 1.87 -13.23 2.09
N ARG A 39 2.55 -13.62 3.18
CA ARG A 39 2.88 -15.03 3.43
C ARG A 39 1.66 -15.89 3.78
N HIS A 40 0.59 -15.28 4.26
CA HIS A 40 -0.61 -15.97 4.74
C HIS A 40 -1.86 -15.68 3.90
N ASN A 41 -1.69 -15.59 2.57
CA ASN A 41 -2.79 -15.46 1.58
C ASN A 41 -3.71 -14.27 1.86
N HIS A 42 -3.14 -13.14 2.23
CA HIS A 42 -3.86 -11.88 2.45
C HIS A 42 -4.99 -11.94 3.49
N ILE A 43 -4.72 -12.67 4.58
CA ILE A 43 -5.68 -12.89 5.66
C ILE A 43 -6.10 -11.61 6.40
N LEU A 44 -5.24 -10.57 6.39
CA LEU A 44 -5.50 -9.31 7.10
C LEU A 44 -6.28 -8.30 6.25
N TYR A 45 -5.99 -8.22 4.97
CA TYR A 45 -6.48 -7.15 4.08
C TYR A 45 -7.27 -7.65 2.88
N GLY A 46 -7.30 -8.96 2.66
CA GLY A 46 -7.87 -9.54 1.46
C GLY A 46 -6.98 -9.37 0.23
N ASP A 47 -7.37 -10.03 -0.85
CA ASP A 47 -6.69 -9.95 -2.14
C ASP A 47 -6.94 -8.58 -2.78
N ASN A 48 -5.89 -7.94 -3.27
CA ASN A 48 -5.95 -6.64 -3.94
C ASN A 48 -5.96 -6.73 -5.48
N LYS A 49 -6.20 -7.92 -6.06
CA LYS A 49 -6.13 -8.13 -7.51
C LYS A 49 -6.97 -7.15 -8.30
N ASP A 50 -8.19 -6.90 -7.84
CA ASP A 50 -9.11 -5.97 -8.51
C ASP A 50 -8.62 -4.52 -8.48
N LYS A 51 -7.78 -4.17 -7.52
CA LYS A 51 -7.22 -2.84 -7.30
C LYS A 51 -5.79 -2.68 -7.83
N MET A 52 -5.16 -3.78 -8.26
CA MET A 52 -3.79 -3.77 -8.78
C MET A 52 -3.73 -2.97 -10.07
N LEU A 53 -2.81 -2.01 -10.14
CA LEU A 53 -2.56 -1.16 -11.29
C LEU A 53 -1.33 -1.58 -12.07
N TYR A 54 -0.30 -2.02 -11.34
CA TYR A 54 0.98 -2.46 -11.90
C TYR A 54 1.65 -3.43 -10.95
N GLU A 55 2.34 -4.41 -11.50
CA GLU A 55 3.14 -5.37 -10.74
C GLU A 55 4.32 -5.84 -11.58
N ASP A 56 5.51 -5.87 -10.98
CA ASP A 56 6.72 -6.47 -11.53
C ASP A 56 7.46 -7.32 -10.47
N GLU A 57 8.72 -7.66 -10.71
CA GLU A 57 9.53 -8.44 -9.78
C GLU A 57 9.82 -7.71 -8.47
N LYS A 58 9.88 -6.37 -8.47
CA LYS A 58 10.30 -5.53 -7.36
C LYS A 58 9.15 -4.78 -6.69
N PHE A 59 8.13 -4.40 -7.46
CA PHE A 59 7.10 -3.45 -7.03
C PHE A 59 5.68 -3.96 -7.25
N GLU A 60 4.79 -3.42 -6.44
CA GLU A 60 3.34 -3.50 -6.60
C GLU A 60 2.77 -2.08 -6.54
N CYS A 61 1.83 -1.76 -7.41
CA CYS A 61 1.11 -0.50 -7.40
C CYS A 61 -0.39 -0.78 -7.41
N PHE A 62 -1.14 -0.26 -6.44
CA PHE A 62 -2.56 -0.57 -6.27
C PHE A 62 -3.36 0.59 -5.68
N LEU A 63 -4.66 0.62 -5.96
CA LEU A 63 -5.60 1.54 -5.33
C LEU A 63 -5.85 1.15 -3.87
N ILE A 64 -5.88 2.15 -3.00
CA ILE A 64 -6.14 1.95 -1.57
C ILE A 64 -7.62 1.63 -1.34
N GLY A 65 -7.91 0.54 -0.63
CA GLY A 65 -9.28 0.10 -0.33
C GLY A 65 -10.04 0.99 0.65
N ASN A 66 -9.35 1.87 1.37
CA ASN A 66 -9.94 2.87 2.26
C ASN A 66 -9.28 4.23 1.95
N PRO A 67 -9.62 4.84 0.79
CA PRO A 67 -8.91 5.97 0.25
C PRO A 67 -9.20 7.26 1.01
N ARG A 68 -8.26 8.21 0.98
CA ARG A 68 -8.46 9.59 1.48
C ARG A 68 -9.00 10.52 0.41
N ALA A 69 -8.77 10.15 -0.85
CA ALA A 69 -9.26 10.87 -2.01
C ALA A 69 -9.46 9.87 -3.16
N GLU A 70 -10.22 10.26 -4.17
CA GLU A 70 -10.34 9.48 -5.40
C GLU A 70 -8.96 9.32 -6.07
N GLY A 71 -8.65 8.11 -6.53
CA GLY A 71 -7.33 7.81 -7.10
C GLY A 71 -6.21 7.63 -6.07
N HIS A 72 -6.53 7.48 -4.78
CA HIS A 72 -5.52 7.21 -3.76
C HIS A 72 -4.83 5.88 -4.02
N THR A 73 -3.57 5.94 -4.41
CA THR A 73 -2.75 4.83 -4.88
C THR A 73 -1.53 4.64 -3.99
N ALA A 74 -1.07 3.43 -3.82
CA ALA A 74 0.20 3.11 -3.18
C ALA A 74 1.13 2.38 -4.15
N ILE A 75 2.43 2.66 -4.04
CA ILE A 75 3.50 1.82 -4.56
C ILE A 75 4.16 1.14 -3.36
N SER A 76 4.35 -0.16 -3.45
CA SER A 76 4.97 -0.99 -2.42
C SER A 76 6.13 -1.77 -3.01
N THR A 77 7.23 -1.91 -2.27
CA THR A 77 8.27 -2.86 -2.59
C THR A 77 7.83 -4.28 -2.24
N LYS A 78 8.23 -5.28 -3.03
CA LYS A 78 8.03 -6.70 -2.67
C LYS A 78 9.01 -7.14 -1.59
N ALA A 79 10.25 -6.68 -1.67
CA ALA A 79 11.23 -6.84 -0.61
C ALA A 79 10.87 -5.99 0.61
N HIS A 80 11.19 -6.48 1.79
CA HIS A 80 10.99 -5.74 3.02
C HIS A 80 12.11 -4.72 3.21
N PHE A 81 11.74 -3.44 3.21
CA PHE A 81 12.54 -2.35 3.72
C PHE A 81 11.71 -1.62 4.78
N LYS A 82 12.33 -1.19 5.84
CA LYS A 82 11.64 -0.46 6.91
C LYS A 82 11.20 0.92 6.45
N ASP A 83 12.09 1.61 5.77
CA ASP A 83 11.86 2.95 5.23
C ASP A 83 12.76 3.23 4.02
N MET A 84 12.66 4.44 3.48
CA MET A 84 13.43 4.87 2.32
C MET A 84 14.94 4.86 2.55
N MET A 85 15.40 4.98 3.79
CA MET A 85 16.82 5.04 4.11
C MET A 85 17.52 3.67 4.02
N GLU A 86 16.76 2.58 4.02
CA GLU A 86 17.27 1.22 3.85
C GLU A 86 17.31 0.77 2.38
N ILE A 87 16.67 1.52 1.48
CA ILE A 87 16.58 1.17 0.07
C ILE A 87 17.88 1.59 -0.63
N ASP A 88 18.43 0.72 -1.47
CA ASP A 88 19.57 1.05 -2.32
C ASP A 88 19.20 2.11 -3.38
N ASP A 89 20.20 2.84 -3.86
CA ASP A 89 20.02 3.96 -4.78
C ASP A 89 19.35 3.54 -6.11
N GLU A 90 19.62 2.34 -6.61
CA GLU A 90 19.01 1.87 -7.87
C GLU A 90 17.53 1.55 -7.68
N THR A 91 17.18 0.84 -6.63
CA THR A 91 15.76 0.59 -6.28
C THR A 91 15.02 1.90 -5.99
N CYS A 92 15.67 2.85 -5.32
CA CYS A 92 15.10 4.18 -5.09
C CYS A 92 14.79 4.91 -6.40
N LYS A 93 15.72 4.90 -7.35
CA LYS A 93 15.57 5.48 -8.68
C LYS A 93 14.42 4.84 -9.48
N GLU A 94 14.33 3.51 -9.46
CA GLU A 94 13.25 2.77 -10.11
C GLU A 94 11.87 3.12 -9.53
N ILE A 95 11.75 3.24 -8.19
CA ILE A 95 10.52 3.69 -7.53
C ILE A 95 10.10 5.07 -8.03
N PHE A 96 11.02 6.03 -8.14
CA PHE A 96 10.70 7.38 -8.60
C PHE A 96 10.30 7.40 -10.08
N ILE A 97 10.88 6.54 -10.92
CA ILE A 97 10.46 6.37 -12.32
C ILE A 97 9.04 5.83 -12.38
N LEU A 98 8.72 4.79 -11.62
CA LEU A 98 7.37 4.24 -11.53
C LEU A 98 6.38 5.29 -10.97
N ALA A 99 6.76 5.99 -9.90
CA ALA A 99 5.95 7.05 -9.31
C ALA A 99 5.59 8.15 -10.33
N LYS A 100 6.54 8.59 -11.15
CA LYS A 100 6.28 9.54 -12.24
C LYS A 100 5.24 9.02 -13.23
N LYS A 101 5.34 7.76 -13.67
CA LYS A 101 4.37 7.14 -14.57
C LYS A 101 2.97 7.10 -13.93
N VAL A 102 2.89 6.67 -12.67
CA VAL A 102 1.64 6.63 -11.90
C VAL A 102 1.02 8.03 -11.77
N MET A 103 1.80 9.06 -11.46
CA MET A 103 1.31 10.44 -11.38
C MET A 103 0.72 10.92 -12.70
N ILE A 104 1.35 10.61 -13.83
CA ILE A 104 0.85 10.98 -15.17
C ILE A 104 -0.50 10.28 -15.41
N ALA A 105 -0.57 8.96 -15.18
CA ALA A 105 -1.78 8.17 -15.36
C ALA A 105 -2.95 8.68 -14.48
N LEU A 106 -2.67 8.98 -13.21
CA LEU A 106 -3.69 9.50 -12.30
C LEU A 106 -4.19 10.89 -12.72
N LYS A 107 -3.29 11.78 -13.14
CA LYS A 107 -3.69 13.10 -13.66
C LYS A 107 -4.62 12.97 -14.86
N GLU A 108 -4.28 12.09 -15.79
CA GLU A 108 -5.08 11.89 -17.00
C GLU A 108 -6.44 11.27 -16.68
N VAL A 109 -6.45 10.14 -15.93
CA VAL A 109 -7.67 9.36 -15.70
C VAL A 109 -8.66 10.06 -14.79
N TYR A 110 -8.18 10.77 -13.78
CA TYR A 110 -9.03 11.49 -12.82
C TYR A 110 -9.21 12.99 -13.17
N ASN A 111 -8.66 13.43 -14.29
CA ASN A 111 -8.66 14.85 -14.68
C ASN A 111 -8.24 15.76 -13.51
N SER A 112 -7.12 15.41 -12.87
CA SER A 112 -6.67 16.06 -11.65
C SER A 112 -5.66 17.15 -11.94
N GLU A 113 -5.85 18.35 -11.38
CA GLU A 113 -4.88 19.44 -11.51
C GLU A 113 -3.57 19.12 -10.79
N SER A 114 -3.65 18.39 -9.68
CA SER A 114 -2.49 18.08 -8.83
C SER A 114 -2.55 16.66 -8.31
N VAL A 115 -1.38 16.03 -8.25
CA VAL A 115 -1.15 14.74 -7.61
C VAL A 115 -0.03 14.93 -6.60
N TYR A 116 -0.21 14.42 -5.40
CA TYR A 116 0.77 14.48 -4.34
C TYR A 116 1.46 13.13 -4.16
N LEU A 117 2.76 13.16 -4.11
CA LEU A 117 3.59 12.04 -3.71
C LEU A 117 3.98 12.23 -2.25
N CYS A 118 3.75 11.24 -1.40
CA CYS A 118 4.24 11.25 -0.04
C CYS A 118 4.76 9.87 0.37
N THR A 119 5.80 9.87 1.19
CA THR A 119 6.32 8.70 1.89
C THR A 119 6.23 8.94 3.39
N MET A 120 6.01 7.88 4.15
CA MET A 120 5.99 7.93 5.60
C MET A 120 7.12 7.06 6.13
N CYS A 121 8.00 7.67 6.93
CA CYS A 121 9.13 7.01 7.58
C CYS A 121 8.92 7.02 9.11
N ASP A 122 7.69 6.79 9.55
CA ASP A 122 7.28 6.86 10.94
C ASP A 122 6.77 5.48 11.41
N GLY A 123 7.28 5.05 12.53
CA GLY A 123 6.80 3.86 13.23
C GLY A 123 7.80 2.71 13.27
N PRO A 124 7.72 1.90 14.31
CA PRO A 124 8.69 0.85 14.62
C PRO A 124 8.64 -0.34 13.65
N MET A 125 7.55 -0.48 12.89
CA MET A 125 7.29 -1.59 11.98
C MET A 125 6.77 -1.11 10.65
N ASN A 126 7.47 -0.14 10.06
CA ASN A 126 7.18 0.23 8.69
C ASN A 126 7.63 -0.88 7.74
N HIS A 127 6.84 -1.07 6.74
CA HIS A 127 7.26 -1.65 5.49
C HIS A 127 7.22 -0.51 4.49
N PHE A 128 8.32 -0.23 3.81
CA PHE A 128 8.36 0.82 2.82
C PHE A 128 7.38 0.51 1.70
N HIS A 129 6.22 1.01 1.88
CA HIS A 129 5.14 0.94 0.93
C HIS A 129 4.24 2.12 1.19
N ARG A 130 4.51 3.23 0.69
CA ARG A 130 3.48 4.27 0.53
C ARG A 130 4.07 5.53 -0.07
N TYR A 131 4.22 5.47 -1.36
CA TYR A 131 3.98 6.66 -2.12
C TYR A 131 2.47 6.78 -2.27
N SER A 132 1.83 7.66 -1.53
CA SER A 132 0.42 7.94 -1.67
C SER A 132 0.22 9.08 -2.63
N PHE A 133 -0.62 8.86 -3.63
CA PHE A 133 -1.02 9.88 -4.59
C PHE A 133 -2.46 10.25 -4.29
N GLU A 134 -2.71 11.53 -4.05
CA GLU A 134 -4.03 12.03 -3.72
C GLU A 134 -4.41 13.20 -4.64
N LYS A 135 -5.66 13.22 -5.09
CA LYS A 135 -6.22 14.38 -5.80
C LYS A 135 -6.29 15.58 -4.85
N ARG A 136 -5.81 16.74 -5.29
CA ARG A 136 -5.89 17.97 -4.51
C ARG A 136 -7.35 18.38 -4.28
N GLY A 137 -7.69 18.67 -3.05
CA GLY A 137 -9.01 19.12 -2.62
C GLY A 137 -9.22 18.90 -1.14
N SER A 138 -8.32 18.20 -0.48
CA SER A 138 -8.36 18.07 0.97
C SER A 138 -7.38 19.06 1.60
N LYS A 139 -7.90 20.10 2.17
CA LYS A 139 -7.13 21.03 3.00
C LYS A 139 -6.53 20.38 4.26
N ASN A 140 -6.74 19.07 4.49
CA ASN A 140 -6.27 18.37 5.67
C ASN A 140 -5.99 16.91 5.37
N PHE A 141 -4.80 16.43 5.68
CA PHE A 141 -4.45 15.01 5.82
C PHE A 141 -5.33 14.25 6.83
N VAL A 142 -6.24 14.94 7.52
CA VAL A 142 -7.10 14.46 8.60
C VAL A 142 -8.54 14.20 8.12
N LYS A 143 -8.82 14.24 6.82
CA LYS A 143 -10.17 13.92 6.33
C LYS A 143 -10.54 12.47 6.65
N PRO A 144 -11.82 12.23 7.00
CA PRO A 144 -12.32 10.86 7.11
C PRO A 144 -12.07 10.12 5.80
N ARG A 145 -11.75 8.86 5.93
CA ARG A 145 -11.54 8.00 4.76
C ARG A 145 -12.84 7.84 4.02
N MET A 146 -12.73 7.73 2.69
CA MET A 146 -13.88 7.54 1.80
C MET A 146 -14.14 6.05 1.62
N GLU A 147 -15.37 5.69 1.32
CA GLU A 147 -15.69 4.37 0.81
C GLU A 147 -15.03 4.17 -0.56
N TYR A 148 -14.37 3.05 -0.75
CA TYR A 148 -13.82 2.68 -2.04
C TYR A 148 -14.97 2.34 -3.00
N LYS A 149 -15.02 3.03 -4.12
CA LYS A 149 -15.90 2.68 -5.25
C LYS A 149 -15.04 2.14 -6.37
N GLU A 150 -15.25 0.88 -6.71
CA GLU A 150 -14.59 0.26 -7.85
C GLU A 150 -15.02 0.95 -9.14
N ASP A 151 -14.02 1.35 -9.92
CA ASP A 151 -14.21 1.89 -11.26
C ASP A 151 -13.29 1.12 -12.22
N LYS A 152 -13.84 0.05 -12.79
CA LYS A 152 -13.10 -0.88 -13.66
C LYS A 152 -12.56 -0.19 -14.91
N GLU A 153 -13.29 0.78 -15.45
CA GLU A 153 -12.87 1.54 -16.63
C GLU A 153 -11.63 2.38 -16.32
N LYS A 154 -11.65 3.13 -15.22
CA LYS A 154 -10.49 3.91 -14.78
C LYS A 154 -9.29 3.03 -14.44
N ILE A 155 -9.50 1.90 -13.76
CA ILE A 155 -8.44 0.95 -13.45
C ILE A 155 -7.78 0.44 -14.72
N GLN A 156 -8.59 0.03 -15.71
CA GLN A 156 -8.08 -0.46 -16.99
C GLN A 156 -7.31 0.61 -17.77
N LYS A 157 -7.81 1.84 -17.77
CA LYS A 157 -7.13 2.96 -18.41
C LYS A 157 -5.79 3.27 -17.74
N ILE A 158 -5.71 3.25 -16.41
CA ILE A 158 -4.44 3.43 -15.69
C ILE A 158 -3.45 2.31 -16.07
N ARG A 159 -3.89 1.05 -16.05
CA ARG A 159 -3.05 -0.10 -16.44
C ARG A 159 -2.46 0.09 -17.82
N SER A 160 -3.27 0.46 -18.80
CA SER A 160 -2.81 0.69 -20.18
C SER A 160 -1.74 1.80 -20.28
N ILE A 161 -1.83 2.83 -19.45
CA ILE A 161 -0.83 3.91 -19.42
C ILE A 161 0.47 3.44 -18.73
N LEU A 162 0.37 2.57 -17.73
CA LEU A 162 1.55 2.08 -17.00
C LEU A 162 2.35 1.02 -17.77
N GLU A 163 1.72 0.29 -18.68
CA GLU A 163 2.35 -0.69 -19.56
C GLU A 163 3.17 -0.06 -20.70
N LEU A 164 2.96 1.24 -20.97
CA LEU A 164 3.72 2.03 -21.97
C LEU A 164 5.02 2.60 -21.35
#